data_a11b26179c963a160686daac0fe8b84b
#
_entry.id   a11b26179c963a160686daac0fe8b84b
#
_cell.length_a   1.000
_cell.length_b   1.000
_cell.length_c   1.000
_cell.angle_alpha   90.00
_cell.angle_beta   90.00
_cell.angle_gamma   90.00
#
_symmetry.space_group_name_H-M   'P 1'
#
loop_
_entity.id
_entity.type
_entity.pdbx_description
1 polymer ?
#
loop_
_entity_poly.entity_id
_entity_poly.type
_entity_poly.pdbx_seq_one_letter_code
_entity_poly.pdbx_strand_id
1 'polypeptide(L)'
;MPLDSNSPLTAYVAVKKDLYEMGEMPPLGHVPKQMYGWAIRKERHGEPDTAMLQEVLDVPELDNYDVLVLVMAAGINYNGVWAALGVPISPFDSHKQPYHVAGSDASGIVWAVGVKVTRWKIGDEVVVHCNQDDGDDEECNGGDPMYSTSQRIWGYETPDGLSSITTCS
;
A
#
# COMPACT_ATOMS: atom_id res chain seq x y z
N MET A 1 -37.20 31.63 0.64
CA MET A 1 -35.95 32.36 0.41
C MET A 1 -35.18 31.56 -0.67
N PRO A 2 -34.90 32.15 -1.84
CA PRO A 2 -34.10 31.50 -2.85
C PRO A 2 -32.63 31.49 -2.39
N LEU A 3 -31.97 30.35 -2.53
CA LEU A 3 -30.54 30.21 -2.29
C LEU A 3 -29.76 31.03 -3.32
N ASP A 4 -28.92 31.93 -2.86
CA ASP A 4 -28.06 32.77 -3.68
C ASP A 4 -27.02 31.92 -4.40
N SER A 5 -27.18 31.69 -5.70
CA SER A 5 -26.37 30.87 -6.56
C SER A 5 -25.04 31.51 -6.99
N ASN A 6 -24.61 32.57 -6.31
CA ASN A 6 -23.46 33.39 -6.72
C ASN A 6 -22.36 33.50 -5.64
N SER A 7 -22.24 32.54 -4.74
CA SER A 7 -21.01 32.42 -3.95
C SER A 7 -19.91 31.89 -4.87
N PRO A 8 -18.76 32.59 -5.04
CA PRO A 8 -17.64 32.03 -5.73
C PRO A 8 -17.20 30.79 -4.91
N LEU A 9 -17.32 29.60 -5.52
CA LEU A 9 -16.60 28.42 -5.05
C LEU A 9 -15.12 28.82 -5.07
N THR A 10 -14.63 29.25 -3.91
CA THR A 10 -13.20 29.45 -3.69
C THR A 10 -12.58 28.10 -3.96
N ALA A 11 -11.91 27.93 -5.09
CA ALA A 11 -11.20 26.72 -5.42
C ALA A 11 -10.25 26.46 -4.25
N TYR A 12 -10.56 25.44 -3.45
CA TYR A 12 -9.70 25.02 -2.35
C TYR A 12 -8.42 24.50 -2.99
N VAL A 13 -7.40 25.34 -3.05
CA VAL A 13 -6.07 24.92 -3.51
C VAL A 13 -5.52 24.03 -2.39
N ALA A 14 -5.68 22.73 -2.57
CA ALA A 14 -5.16 21.77 -1.62
C ALA A 14 -3.64 21.95 -1.49
N VAL A 15 -3.19 22.24 -0.27
CA VAL A 15 -1.78 22.49 0.02
C VAL A 15 -1.01 21.18 -0.10
N LYS A 16 0.05 21.17 -0.90
CA LYS A 16 0.98 20.04 -0.99
C LYS A 16 1.82 19.97 0.27
N LYS A 17 1.81 18.81 0.92
CA LYS A 17 2.58 18.51 2.13
C LYS A 17 3.46 17.29 1.91
N ASP A 18 4.50 17.17 2.71
CA ASP A 18 5.36 15.98 2.73
C ASP A 18 4.78 14.84 3.59
N LEU A 19 3.86 15.16 4.52
CA LEU A 19 3.10 14.22 5.33
C LEU A 19 1.67 14.74 5.49
N TYR A 20 0.68 13.87 5.32
CA TYR A 20 -0.74 14.15 5.54
C TYR A 20 -1.22 13.42 6.79
N GLU A 21 -2.06 14.08 7.58
CA GLU A 21 -2.66 13.48 8.77
C GLU A 21 -3.67 12.37 8.38
N MET A 22 -3.90 11.45 9.29
CA MET A 22 -4.87 10.37 9.07
C MET A 22 -6.25 10.93 8.74
N GLY A 23 -6.83 10.50 7.61
CA GLY A 23 -8.09 11.01 7.08
C GLY A 23 -7.98 12.28 6.24
N GLU A 24 -6.79 12.88 6.14
CA GLU A 24 -6.53 13.99 5.22
C GLU A 24 -6.14 13.44 3.84
N MET A 25 -6.77 13.92 2.80
CA MET A 25 -6.51 13.46 1.43
C MET A 25 -5.54 14.40 0.72
N PRO A 26 -4.43 13.89 0.18
CA PRO A 26 -3.55 14.67 -0.70
C PRO A 26 -4.28 15.14 -1.95
N PRO A 27 -3.81 16.18 -2.65
CA PRO A 27 -4.26 16.47 -4.01
C PRO A 27 -3.99 15.29 -4.94
N LEU A 28 -4.95 14.93 -5.79
CA LEU A 28 -4.83 13.77 -6.69
C LEU A 28 -3.52 13.83 -7.50
N GLY A 29 -2.77 12.73 -7.45
CA GLY A 29 -1.46 12.61 -8.11
C GLY A 29 -0.30 13.31 -7.38
N HIS A 30 -0.54 13.95 -6.23
CA HIS A 30 0.55 14.43 -5.40
C HIS A 30 1.01 13.32 -4.45
N VAL A 31 2.21 12.81 -4.65
CA VAL A 31 2.84 11.82 -3.78
C VAL A 31 3.58 12.55 -2.66
N PRO A 32 3.20 12.38 -1.39
CA PRO A 32 3.95 12.91 -0.26
C PRO A 32 5.27 12.14 -0.09
N LYS A 33 6.22 12.69 0.66
CA LYS A 33 7.47 11.98 0.96
C LYS A 33 7.29 10.93 2.06
N GLN A 34 6.34 11.17 2.96
CA GLN A 34 6.11 10.34 4.15
C GLN A 34 4.64 9.97 4.28
N MET A 35 4.40 8.87 4.99
CA MET A 35 3.08 8.31 5.25
C MET A 35 3.03 7.68 6.63
N TYR A 36 1.82 7.49 7.16
CA TYR A 36 1.59 6.65 8.32
C TYR A 36 1.44 5.18 7.90
N GLY A 37 2.08 4.29 8.64
CA GLY A 37 1.93 2.84 8.47
C GLY A 37 2.00 2.09 9.80
N TRP A 38 1.36 0.91 9.87
CA TRP A 38 1.48 0.00 10.99
C TRP A 38 2.73 -0.86 10.78
N ALA A 39 3.83 -0.47 11.41
CA ALA A 39 5.14 -1.08 11.23
C ALA A 39 5.46 -2.11 12.31
N ILE A 40 6.00 -3.24 11.86
CA ILE A 40 6.63 -4.27 12.69
C ILE A 40 8.14 -4.11 12.52
N ARG A 41 8.88 -4.25 13.61
CA ARG A 41 10.35 -4.31 13.57
C ARG A 41 10.81 -5.64 14.14
N LYS A 42 11.92 -6.18 13.60
CA LYS A 42 12.40 -7.51 13.98
C LYS A 42 12.64 -7.63 15.49
N GLU A 43 13.16 -6.59 16.11
CA GLU A 43 13.41 -6.53 17.55
C GLU A 43 12.15 -6.42 18.41
N ARG A 44 10.99 -6.19 17.77
CA ARG A 44 9.69 -6.08 18.43
C ARG A 44 8.76 -7.25 18.16
N HIS A 45 9.24 -8.34 17.55
CA HIS A 45 8.39 -9.51 17.38
C HIS A 45 7.73 -9.92 18.70
N GLY A 46 6.44 -10.16 18.68
CA GLY A 46 5.63 -10.48 19.85
C GLY A 46 4.15 -10.29 19.63
N GLU A 47 3.40 -10.08 20.70
CA GLU A 47 1.98 -9.83 20.62
C GLU A 47 1.67 -8.61 19.73
N PRO A 48 0.61 -8.68 18.88
CA PRO A 48 0.32 -7.63 17.89
C PRO A 48 0.21 -6.22 18.46
N ASP A 49 -0.33 -6.07 19.66
CA ASP A 49 -0.51 -4.78 20.35
C ASP A 49 0.81 -4.10 20.73
N THR A 50 1.88 -4.87 20.84
CA THR A 50 3.23 -4.36 21.13
C THR A 50 4.15 -4.36 19.92
N ALA A 51 3.95 -5.29 19.00
CA ALA A 51 4.78 -5.44 17.80
C ALA A 51 4.40 -4.47 16.70
N MET A 52 3.10 -4.25 16.47
CA MET A 52 2.59 -3.34 15.44
C MET A 52 2.39 -1.95 16.02
N LEU A 53 3.24 -1.02 15.63
CA LEU A 53 3.13 0.38 16.05
C LEU A 53 2.89 1.27 14.83
N GLN A 54 2.09 2.32 15.02
CA GLN A 54 1.95 3.34 14.01
C GLN A 54 3.24 4.19 13.96
N GLU A 55 3.86 4.22 12.79
CA GLU A 55 5.08 4.97 12.55
C GLU A 55 4.92 5.86 11.32
N VAL A 56 5.73 6.92 11.25
CA VAL A 56 5.93 7.71 10.03
C VAL A 56 7.01 7.04 9.23
N LEU A 57 6.69 6.66 8.00
CA LEU A 57 7.55 5.93 7.07
C LEU A 57 7.72 6.75 5.80
N ASP A 58 8.81 6.51 5.08
CA ASP A 58 8.97 7.07 3.75
C ASP A 58 8.02 6.36 2.78
N VAL A 59 7.44 7.12 1.85
CA VAL A 59 6.62 6.52 0.77
C VAL A 59 7.56 5.74 -0.15
N PRO A 60 7.21 4.50 -0.55
CA PRO A 60 8.04 3.69 -1.43
C PRO A 60 8.36 4.39 -2.75
N GLU A 61 9.57 4.18 -3.26
CA GLU A 61 9.93 4.62 -4.60
C GLU A 61 9.17 3.80 -5.64
N LEU A 62 8.77 4.46 -6.71
CA LEU A 62 7.97 3.87 -7.78
C LEU A 62 8.87 3.37 -8.91
N ASP A 63 8.87 2.08 -9.16
CA ASP A 63 9.55 1.49 -10.31
C ASP A 63 8.76 1.66 -11.61
N ASN A 64 9.38 1.30 -12.74
CA ASN A 64 8.81 1.53 -14.06
C ASN A 64 7.44 0.85 -14.28
N TYR A 65 7.19 -0.28 -13.65
CA TYR A 65 5.96 -1.08 -13.79
C TYR A 65 5.02 -0.97 -12.61
N ASP A 66 5.40 -0.25 -11.56
CA ASP A 66 4.64 -0.16 -10.32
C ASP A 66 3.47 0.80 -10.42
N VAL A 67 2.48 0.53 -9.58
CA VAL A 67 1.34 1.40 -9.33
C VAL A 67 1.35 1.78 -7.85
N LEU A 68 1.35 3.07 -7.56
CA LEU A 68 1.20 3.58 -6.20
C LEU A 68 -0.28 3.79 -5.89
N VAL A 69 -0.77 3.17 -4.84
CA VAL A 69 -2.17 3.23 -4.43
C VAL A 69 -2.30 3.99 -3.12
N LEU A 70 -3.14 5.03 -3.10
CA LEU A 70 -3.62 5.63 -1.85
C LEU A 70 -4.67 4.69 -1.26
N VAL A 71 -4.35 4.05 -0.14
CA VAL A 71 -5.22 3.07 0.51
C VAL A 71 -6.39 3.78 1.20
N MET A 72 -7.60 3.46 0.79
CA MET A 72 -8.84 3.99 1.36
C MET A 72 -9.49 3.04 2.35
N ALA A 73 -9.28 1.74 2.17
CA ALA A 73 -9.74 0.70 3.09
C ALA A 73 -8.79 -0.49 3.08
N ALA A 74 -8.66 -1.13 4.23
CA ALA A 74 -7.79 -2.27 4.44
C ALA A 74 -8.54 -3.36 5.20
N GLY A 75 -8.39 -4.62 4.75
CA GLY A 75 -8.92 -5.77 5.45
C GLY A 75 -8.02 -6.18 6.62
N ILE A 76 -8.63 -6.55 7.74
CA ILE A 76 -7.91 -7.16 8.85
C ILE A 76 -7.98 -8.67 8.71
N ASN A 77 -6.83 -9.32 8.66
CA ASN A 77 -6.72 -10.77 8.60
C ASN A 77 -5.62 -11.30 9.52
N TYR A 78 -5.59 -12.62 9.70
CA TYR A 78 -4.68 -13.25 10.64
C TYR A 78 -3.20 -13.22 10.20
N ASN A 79 -2.93 -12.93 8.92
CA ASN A 79 -1.54 -12.77 8.44
C ASN A 79 -0.80 -11.68 9.18
N GLY A 80 -1.47 -10.58 9.53
CA GLY A 80 -0.89 -9.53 10.35
C GLY A 80 -0.45 -10.01 11.74
N VAL A 81 -1.23 -10.92 12.35
CA VAL A 81 -0.88 -11.54 13.64
C VAL A 81 0.36 -12.41 13.49
N TRP A 82 0.42 -13.27 12.46
CA TRP A 82 1.60 -14.10 12.20
C TRP A 82 2.85 -13.26 11.92
N ALA A 83 2.71 -12.19 11.15
CA ALA A 83 3.81 -11.26 10.88
C ALA A 83 4.32 -10.60 12.15
N ALA A 84 3.40 -10.18 13.06
CA ALA A 84 3.77 -9.59 14.35
C ALA A 84 4.52 -10.58 15.24
N LEU A 85 4.01 -11.82 15.33
CA LEU A 85 4.62 -12.89 16.12
C LEU A 85 5.95 -13.39 15.52
N GLY A 86 6.14 -13.22 14.20
CA GLY A 86 7.27 -13.77 13.46
C GLY A 86 7.23 -15.28 13.32
N VAL A 87 6.05 -15.89 13.40
CA VAL A 87 5.82 -17.34 13.29
C VAL A 87 4.60 -17.62 12.40
N PRO A 88 4.59 -18.74 11.64
CA PRO A 88 5.63 -19.76 11.51
C PRO A 88 6.89 -19.29 10.74
N ILE A 89 6.78 -18.21 9.96
CA ILE A 89 7.85 -17.59 9.18
C ILE A 89 7.85 -16.10 9.49
N SER A 90 9.02 -15.52 9.74
CA SER A 90 9.16 -14.07 9.91
C SER A 90 9.17 -13.37 8.55
N PRO A 91 8.47 -12.24 8.35
CA PRO A 91 8.61 -11.44 7.13
C PRO A 91 10.06 -11.02 6.87
N PHE A 92 10.86 -10.84 7.90
CA PHE A 92 12.29 -10.51 7.80
C PHE A 92 13.18 -11.67 7.31
N ASP A 93 12.64 -12.87 7.13
CA ASP A 93 13.32 -13.96 6.43
C ASP A 93 13.19 -13.81 4.90
N SER A 94 12.11 -13.14 4.44
CA SER A 94 11.84 -12.89 3.02
C SER A 94 12.47 -11.59 2.52
N HIS A 95 12.56 -10.56 3.34
CA HIS A 95 13.18 -9.28 2.97
C HIS A 95 14.13 -8.76 4.06
N LYS A 96 15.03 -7.85 3.67
CA LYS A 96 16.05 -7.27 4.57
C LYS A 96 15.77 -5.83 4.99
N GLN A 97 14.56 -5.35 4.80
CA GLN A 97 14.18 -4.00 5.20
C GLN A 97 14.18 -3.87 6.73
N PRO A 98 14.41 -2.66 7.27
CA PRO A 98 14.48 -2.43 8.73
C PRO A 98 13.11 -2.51 9.41
N TYR A 99 12.04 -2.51 8.64
CA TYR A 99 10.67 -2.65 9.10
C TYR A 99 9.84 -3.45 8.09
N HIS A 100 8.69 -3.92 8.53
CA HIS A 100 7.67 -4.55 7.72
C HIS A 100 6.33 -3.86 7.99
N VAL A 101 5.61 -3.50 6.95
CA VAL A 101 4.26 -2.93 7.08
C VAL A 101 3.25 -4.07 7.04
N ALA A 102 2.49 -4.22 8.13
CA ALA A 102 1.55 -5.31 8.29
C ALA A 102 0.34 -5.17 7.36
N GLY A 103 -0.19 -6.32 6.93
CA GLY A 103 -1.44 -6.42 6.18
C GLY A 103 -1.27 -6.65 4.68
N SER A 104 -2.24 -7.36 4.10
CA SER A 104 -2.19 -7.84 2.71
C SER A 104 -3.47 -7.59 1.91
N ASP A 105 -4.43 -6.87 2.48
CA ASP A 105 -5.70 -6.56 1.81
C ASP A 105 -5.89 -5.05 1.75
N ALA A 106 -6.00 -4.50 0.55
CA ALA A 106 -6.23 -3.08 0.35
C ALA A 106 -7.18 -2.80 -0.80
N SER A 107 -7.92 -1.72 -0.68
CA SER A 107 -8.58 -1.05 -1.79
C SER A 107 -8.30 0.44 -1.71
N GLY A 108 -8.25 1.08 -2.86
CA GLY A 108 -7.90 2.49 -2.90
C GLY A 108 -7.93 3.09 -4.28
N ILE A 109 -7.24 4.20 -4.41
CA ILE A 109 -7.18 5.00 -5.63
C ILE A 109 -5.75 5.00 -6.16
N VAL A 110 -5.57 4.74 -7.44
CA VAL A 110 -4.27 4.88 -8.11
C VAL A 110 -3.80 6.31 -8.00
N TRP A 111 -2.65 6.52 -7.35
CA TRP A 111 -2.12 7.85 -7.05
C TRP A 111 -0.95 8.25 -7.91
N ALA A 112 -0.13 7.28 -8.29
CA ALA A 112 0.92 7.43 -9.29
C ALA A 112 1.12 6.12 -10.05
N VAL A 113 1.71 6.19 -11.24
CA VAL A 113 2.00 5.03 -12.08
C VAL A 113 3.41 5.15 -12.65
N GLY A 114 4.12 4.04 -12.72
CA GLY A 114 5.41 3.92 -13.39
C GLY A 114 5.30 4.15 -14.89
N VAL A 115 6.40 4.55 -15.50
CA VAL A 115 6.42 5.00 -16.92
C VAL A 115 6.06 3.93 -17.94
N LYS A 116 6.09 2.66 -17.55
CA LYS A 116 5.74 1.50 -18.40
C LYS A 116 4.38 0.91 -18.07
N VAL A 117 3.66 1.44 -17.10
CA VAL A 117 2.29 1.02 -16.78
C VAL A 117 1.35 1.51 -17.86
N THR A 118 0.61 0.57 -18.47
CA THR A 118 -0.32 0.86 -19.56
C THR A 118 -1.78 0.58 -19.19
N ARG A 119 -2.00 -0.25 -18.16
CA ARG A 119 -3.33 -0.71 -17.76
C ARG A 119 -4.04 0.29 -16.86
N TRP A 120 -3.31 0.95 -15.97
CA TRP A 120 -3.85 1.80 -14.92
C TRP A 120 -3.50 3.26 -15.14
N LYS A 121 -4.35 4.15 -14.65
CA LYS A 121 -4.13 5.61 -14.67
C LYS A 121 -4.48 6.21 -13.31
N ILE A 122 -3.90 7.36 -13.03
CA ILE A 122 -4.19 8.14 -11.81
C ILE A 122 -5.69 8.41 -11.71
N GLY A 123 -6.27 8.09 -10.55
CA GLY A 123 -7.69 8.23 -10.25
C GLY A 123 -8.52 6.96 -10.43
N ASP A 124 -7.96 5.88 -10.97
CA ASP A 124 -8.68 4.60 -11.04
C ASP A 124 -8.88 4.03 -9.62
N GLU A 125 -10.07 3.48 -9.38
CA GLU A 125 -10.38 2.75 -8.14
C GLU A 125 -9.95 1.28 -8.31
N VAL A 126 -9.22 0.76 -7.33
CA VAL A 126 -8.64 -0.58 -7.40
C VAL A 126 -8.79 -1.35 -6.10
N VAL A 127 -8.81 -2.67 -6.24
CA VAL A 127 -8.58 -3.62 -5.14
C VAL A 127 -7.25 -4.30 -5.42
N VAL A 128 -6.37 -4.31 -4.42
CA VAL A 128 -5.06 -4.96 -4.53
C VAL A 128 -5.21 -6.43 -4.22
N HIS A 129 -4.78 -7.29 -5.15
CA HIS A 129 -4.74 -8.74 -4.94
C HIS A 129 -3.50 -9.08 -4.09
N CYS A 130 -3.67 -9.98 -3.11
CA CYS A 130 -2.58 -10.32 -2.19
C CYS A 130 -1.44 -11.12 -2.87
N ASN A 131 -1.74 -11.89 -3.93
CA ASN A 131 -0.71 -12.55 -4.72
C ASN A 131 -0.27 -11.65 -5.86
N GLN A 132 1.02 -11.45 -5.98
CA GLN A 132 1.65 -10.70 -7.05
C GLN A 132 2.60 -11.64 -7.82
N ASP A 133 2.66 -11.48 -9.13
CA ASP A 133 3.51 -12.22 -10.04
C ASP A 133 4.01 -11.28 -11.15
N ASP A 134 4.90 -11.77 -12.01
CA ASP A 134 5.45 -11.00 -13.13
C ASP A 134 4.68 -11.18 -14.46
N GLY A 135 3.65 -12.04 -14.47
CA GLY A 135 2.85 -12.31 -15.65
C GLY A 135 3.52 -13.16 -16.73
N ASP A 136 4.72 -13.70 -16.48
CA ASP A 136 5.54 -14.31 -17.54
C ASP A 136 5.38 -15.84 -17.66
N ASP A 137 4.83 -16.53 -16.67
CA ASP A 137 4.67 -17.97 -16.71
C ASP A 137 3.24 -18.43 -17.05
N GLU A 138 3.08 -19.72 -17.28
CA GLU A 138 1.82 -20.36 -17.65
C GLU A 138 0.75 -20.19 -16.55
N GLU A 139 1.17 -20.19 -15.30
CA GLU A 139 0.30 -20.09 -14.14
C GLU A 139 -0.30 -18.70 -13.99
N CYS A 140 0.46 -17.66 -14.33
CA CYS A 140 -0.03 -16.28 -14.37
C CYS A 140 -0.98 -16.02 -15.56
N ASN A 141 -0.83 -16.78 -16.66
CA ASN A 141 -1.51 -16.55 -17.92
C ASN A 141 -2.66 -17.55 -18.20
N GLY A 142 -3.34 -18.03 -17.19
CA GLY A 142 -4.53 -18.85 -17.33
C GLY A 142 -4.49 -20.17 -16.55
N GLY A 143 -3.42 -20.42 -15.80
CA GLY A 143 -3.34 -21.46 -14.79
C GLY A 143 -3.80 -20.96 -13.43
N ASP A 144 -3.11 -21.37 -12.39
CA ASP A 144 -3.36 -20.92 -11.01
C ASP A 144 -2.19 -20.06 -10.53
N PRO A 145 -2.36 -18.71 -10.40
CA PRO A 145 -1.30 -17.79 -10.02
C PRO A 145 -0.58 -18.11 -8.72
N MET A 146 -1.21 -18.90 -7.83
CA MET A 146 -0.58 -19.35 -6.59
C MET A 146 0.60 -20.31 -6.81
N TYR A 147 0.69 -20.92 -7.99
CA TYR A 147 1.79 -21.83 -8.35
C TYR A 147 2.85 -21.20 -9.25
N SER A 148 2.67 -19.90 -9.58
CA SER A 148 3.72 -19.17 -10.31
C SER A 148 5.04 -19.19 -9.55
N THR A 149 6.14 -19.37 -10.29
CA THR A 149 7.49 -19.37 -9.72
C THR A 149 7.95 -17.97 -9.29
N SER A 150 7.30 -16.93 -9.81
CA SER A 150 7.54 -15.53 -9.46
C SER A 150 6.57 -15.00 -8.39
N GLN A 151 5.60 -15.81 -7.98
CA GLN A 151 4.58 -15.42 -7.02
C GLN A 151 5.18 -14.91 -5.71
N ARG A 152 4.63 -13.82 -5.20
CA ARG A 152 4.95 -13.24 -3.89
C ARG A 152 3.68 -12.84 -3.17
N ILE A 153 3.67 -13.02 -1.87
CA ILE A 153 2.57 -12.57 -1.04
C ILE A 153 2.83 -11.13 -0.60
N TRP A 154 2.02 -10.22 -1.12
CA TRP A 154 2.05 -8.82 -0.76
C TRP A 154 1.74 -8.63 0.74
N GLY A 155 2.51 -7.77 1.40
CA GLY A 155 2.38 -7.54 2.84
C GLY A 155 2.87 -8.72 3.70
N TYR A 156 3.67 -9.63 3.13
CA TYR A 156 4.39 -10.67 3.84
C TYR A 156 5.80 -10.88 3.25
N GLU A 157 5.89 -11.16 1.96
CA GLU A 157 7.18 -11.35 1.26
C GLU A 157 7.70 -10.04 0.68
N THR A 158 6.82 -9.05 0.48
CA THR A 158 7.21 -7.68 0.16
C THR A 158 7.18 -6.82 1.42
N PRO A 159 8.06 -5.81 1.54
CA PRO A 159 8.09 -4.94 2.71
C PRO A 159 6.88 -4.03 2.84
N ASP A 160 6.15 -3.83 1.74
CA ASP A 160 5.07 -2.87 1.59
C ASP A 160 3.72 -3.54 1.86
N GLY A 161 3.25 -3.45 3.08
CA GLY A 161 1.91 -3.91 3.45
C GLY A 161 0.91 -2.77 3.52
N LEU A 162 0.00 -2.81 4.51
CA LEU A 162 -1.01 -1.79 4.73
C LEU A 162 -0.38 -0.50 5.27
N SER A 163 0.00 0.36 4.38
CA SER A 163 0.32 1.76 4.67
C SER A 163 -0.74 2.67 4.05
N SER A 164 -0.72 3.94 4.38
CA SER A 164 -1.66 4.89 3.75
C SER A 164 -1.42 5.02 2.24
N ILE A 165 -0.22 4.67 1.78
CA ILE A 165 0.16 4.58 0.37
C ILE A 165 1.02 3.33 0.20
N THR A 166 0.76 2.55 -0.85
CA THR A 166 1.51 1.31 -1.12
C THR A 166 1.75 1.13 -2.61
N THR A 167 2.80 0.39 -2.96
CA THR A 167 3.08 -0.02 -4.34
C THR A 167 2.54 -1.41 -4.62
N CYS A 168 2.09 -1.64 -5.85
CA CYS A 168 1.77 -2.96 -6.39
C CYS A 168 2.26 -3.02 -7.84
N SER A 169 2.89 -4.09 -8.20
CA SER A 169 3.40 -4.39 -9.54
C SER A 169 2.42 -5.24 -10.35
#